data_c7c793405b68037e0c337a33a7e54ae8
#
_entry.id   c7c793405b68037e0c337a33a7e54ae8
#
_cell.length_a   1.000
_cell.length_b   1.000
_cell.length_c   1.000
_cell.angle_alpha   90.00
_cell.angle_beta   90.00
_cell.angle_gamma   90.00
#
_symmetry.space_group_name_H-M   'P 1'
#
loop_
_entity.id
_entity.type
_entity.pdbx_description
1 polymer ?
#
loop_
_entity_poly.entity_id
_entity_poly.type
_entity_poly.pdbx_seq_one_letter_code
_entity_poly.pdbx_strand_id
1 'polypeptide(L)'
;DITNCYGSINPDSIEWALNRRNTEKYTNQNRTIANNITRYLRDMQQGRNIGIPQGSTIFDIVGEIILSYADLLLSEKMKENGIHDGYKVLRYRDDYKIFCNSKDRLEKISYLLQEVLESLNFRMNTSKTAISNSIITDSIKPDKLYYIENKPIINKKWCVFDGFQKHLLFILMFSRKFPNSGQLKV
;
A
#
# COMPACT_ATOMS: atom_id res chain seq x y z
N ASP A 1 4.40 -2.61 -0.41
CA ASP A 1 3.12 -3.18 -0.85
C ASP A 1 2.79 -4.42 -0.01
N ILE A 2 1.54 -4.52 0.44
CA ILE A 2 1.01 -5.69 1.18
C ILE A 2 0.39 -6.66 0.18
N THR A 3 0.78 -7.93 0.26
CA THR A 3 0.21 -8.97 -0.61
C THR A 3 -1.22 -9.29 -0.17
N ASN A 4 -2.18 -9.21 -1.12
CA ASN A 4 -3.58 -9.57 -0.89
C ASN A 4 -4.16 -8.94 0.40
N CYS A 5 -3.96 -7.63 0.58
CA CYS A 5 -4.27 -6.92 1.83
C CYS A 5 -5.68 -7.26 2.36
N TYR A 6 -6.73 -7.02 1.59
CA TYR A 6 -8.12 -7.25 2.01
C TYR A 6 -8.41 -8.75 2.27
N GLY A 7 -7.84 -9.63 1.47
CA GLY A 7 -8.01 -11.07 1.66
C GLY A 7 -7.26 -11.64 2.88
N SER A 8 -6.30 -10.87 3.42
CA SER A 8 -5.50 -11.27 4.60
C SER A 8 -6.02 -10.70 5.91
N ILE A 9 -6.94 -9.72 5.87
CA ILE A 9 -7.49 -9.11 7.07
C ILE A 9 -8.21 -10.17 7.93
N ASN A 10 -7.81 -10.25 9.19
CA ASN A 10 -8.57 -10.99 10.18
C ASN A 10 -9.66 -10.06 10.75
N PRO A 11 -10.97 -10.38 10.65
CA PRO A 11 -12.04 -9.59 11.24
C PRO A 11 -11.86 -9.28 12.73
N ASP A 12 -11.20 -10.15 13.50
CA ASP A 12 -10.92 -9.91 14.93
C ASP A 12 -9.95 -8.75 15.17
N SER A 13 -9.11 -8.43 14.20
CA SER A 13 -8.19 -7.29 14.30
C SER A 13 -8.93 -5.94 14.37
N ILE A 14 -10.19 -5.88 13.96
CA ILE A 14 -11.05 -4.70 14.11
C ILE A 14 -11.34 -4.43 15.59
N GLU A 15 -11.60 -5.49 16.37
CA GLU A 15 -11.79 -5.36 17.81
C GLU A 15 -10.53 -4.87 18.50
N TRP A 16 -9.36 -5.38 18.10
CA TRP A 16 -8.08 -4.91 18.64
C TRP A 16 -7.83 -3.44 18.30
N ALA A 17 -8.09 -3.04 17.06
CA ALA A 17 -7.88 -1.66 16.61
C ALA A 17 -8.79 -0.66 17.33
N LEU A 18 -10.06 -0.98 17.52
CA LEU A 18 -11.05 -0.06 18.09
C LEU A 18 -11.08 -0.07 19.62
N ASN A 19 -10.77 -1.20 20.27
CA ASN A 19 -10.89 -1.37 21.72
C ASN A 19 -9.60 -1.11 22.50
N ARG A 20 -8.45 -0.88 21.83
CA ARG A 20 -7.15 -0.77 22.49
C ARG A 20 -7.07 0.23 23.64
N ARG A 21 -7.80 1.34 23.58
CA ARG A 21 -7.83 2.35 24.65
C ARG A 21 -8.73 1.98 25.83
N ASN A 22 -9.50 0.91 25.71
CA ASN A 22 -10.57 0.57 26.66
C ASN A 22 -10.43 -0.82 27.29
N THR A 23 -9.23 -1.43 27.26
CA THR A 23 -8.98 -2.77 27.80
C THR A 23 -9.31 -2.92 29.30
N GLU A 24 -9.36 -1.82 30.06
CA GLU A 24 -9.64 -1.88 31.50
C GLU A 24 -11.14 -1.75 31.89
N LYS A 25 -12.03 -1.42 30.97
CA LYS A 25 -13.44 -1.11 31.27
C LYS A 25 -14.50 -2.04 30.69
N TYR A 26 -14.12 -3.01 29.86
CA TYR A 26 -15.09 -3.90 29.21
C TYR A 26 -15.14 -5.28 29.87
N THR A 27 -15.51 -5.30 31.14
CA THR A 27 -16.09 -6.49 31.73
C THR A 27 -17.58 -6.54 31.37
N ASN A 28 -17.93 -7.53 30.56
CA ASN A 28 -19.27 -8.06 30.35
C ASN A 28 -20.39 -7.12 29.90
N GLN A 29 -20.97 -7.45 28.74
CA GLN A 29 -22.32 -7.10 28.22
C GLN A 29 -22.46 -5.98 27.20
N ASN A 30 -21.47 -5.20 26.85
CA ASN A 30 -21.70 -4.23 25.77
C ASN A 30 -21.22 -4.79 24.43
N ARG A 31 -22.16 -5.09 23.54
CA ARG A 31 -21.91 -5.28 22.11
C ARG A 31 -21.34 -3.97 21.58
N THR A 32 -20.03 -3.82 21.63
CA THR A 32 -19.36 -2.64 21.08
C THR A 32 -19.59 -2.57 19.58
N ILE A 33 -19.43 -1.40 18.99
CA ILE A 33 -19.49 -1.23 17.53
C ILE A 33 -18.50 -2.20 16.86
N ALA A 34 -17.30 -2.37 17.43
CA ALA A 34 -16.30 -3.29 16.96
C ALA A 34 -16.83 -4.73 16.86
N ASN A 35 -17.41 -5.26 17.94
CA ASN A 35 -17.95 -6.61 17.99
C ASN A 35 -19.09 -6.82 16.98
N ASN A 36 -19.93 -5.79 16.78
CA ASN A 36 -20.99 -5.86 15.79
C ASN A 36 -20.43 -5.92 14.37
N ILE A 37 -19.42 -5.08 14.04
CA ILE A 37 -18.76 -5.09 12.73
C ILE A 37 -18.13 -6.46 12.49
N THR A 38 -17.35 -6.97 13.44
CA THR A 38 -16.69 -8.29 13.34
C THR A 38 -17.71 -9.40 13.11
N ARG A 39 -18.81 -9.40 13.88
CA ARG A 39 -19.88 -10.38 13.72
C ARG A 39 -20.51 -10.31 12.33
N TYR A 40 -20.92 -9.14 11.87
CA TYR A 40 -21.52 -8.99 10.54
C TYR A 40 -20.58 -9.43 9.41
N LEU A 41 -19.29 -9.11 9.52
CA LEU A 41 -18.30 -9.57 8.55
C LEU A 41 -18.19 -11.09 8.51
N ARG A 42 -18.21 -11.76 9.67
CA ARG A 42 -18.21 -13.23 9.74
C ARG A 42 -19.49 -13.81 9.18
N ASP A 43 -20.65 -13.24 9.52
CA ASP A 43 -21.95 -13.71 9.03
C ASP A 43 -22.01 -13.60 7.49
N MET A 44 -21.54 -12.51 6.92
CA MET A 44 -21.43 -12.31 5.46
C MET A 44 -20.53 -13.35 4.77
N GLN A 45 -19.57 -13.93 5.48
CA GLN A 45 -18.59 -14.90 4.98
C GLN A 45 -18.87 -16.33 5.45
N GLN A 46 -20.10 -16.64 5.86
CA GLN A 46 -20.49 -17.97 6.33
C GLN A 46 -19.64 -18.45 7.55
N GLY A 47 -19.34 -17.55 8.45
CA GLY A 47 -18.55 -17.82 9.65
C GLY A 47 -17.03 -17.86 9.44
N ARG A 48 -16.53 -17.57 8.24
CA ARG A 48 -15.08 -17.51 7.99
C ARG A 48 -14.46 -16.29 8.65
N ASN A 49 -13.29 -16.47 9.24
CA ASN A 49 -12.55 -15.41 9.93
C ASN A 49 -11.31 -14.95 9.16
N ILE A 50 -11.38 -14.96 7.83
CA ILE A 50 -10.27 -14.55 6.95
C ILE A 50 -10.81 -13.68 5.83
N GLY A 51 -10.19 -12.52 5.68
CA GLY A 51 -10.46 -11.57 4.61
C GLY A 51 -11.70 -10.70 4.87
N ILE A 52 -11.78 -9.64 4.11
CA ILE A 52 -12.99 -8.82 3.95
C ILE A 52 -13.28 -8.63 2.47
N PRO A 53 -14.54 -8.43 2.08
CA PRO A 53 -14.89 -8.18 0.68
C PRO A 53 -14.23 -6.91 0.13
N GLN A 54 -13.93 -6.90 -1.17
CA GLN A 54 -13.42 -5.72 -1.88
C GLN A 54 -14.53 -5.07 -2.71
N GLY A 55 -14.37 -3.75 -2.98
CA GLY A 55 -15.22 -3.03 -3.93
C GLY A 55 -16.32 -2.19 -3.31
N SER A 56 -16.37 -2.07 -1.99
CA SER A 56 -17.28 -1.16 -1.29
C SER A 56 -16.51 -0.17 -0.41
N THR A 57 -16.95 1.08 -0.37
CA THR A 57 -16.38 2.13 0.49
C THR A 57 -16.38 1.73 1.98
N ILE A 58 -17.37 0.95 2.42
CA ILE A 58 -17.44 0.47 3.82
C ILE A 58 -16.24 -0.43 4.12
N PHE A 59 -15.90 -1.35 3.22
CA PHE A 59 -14.74 -2.24 3.41
C PHE A 59 -13.42 -1.49 3.28
N ASP A 60 -13.37 -0.44 2.46
CA ASP A 60 -12.21 0.46 2.42
C ASP A 60 -12.00 1.14 3.79
N ILE A 61 -13.06 1.60 4.44
CA ILE A 61 -12.99 2.18 5.80
C ILE A 61 -12.53 1.15 6.83
N VAL A 62 -13.07 -0.07 6.79
CA VAL A 62 -12.66 -1.15 7.69
C VAL A 62 -11.18 -1.50 7.49
N GLY A 63 -10.73 -1.62 6.25
CA GLY A 63 -9.33 -1.85 5.92
C GLY A 63 -8.42 -0.73 6.45
N GLU A 64 -8.86 0.53 6.30
CA GLU A 64 -8.10 1.68 6.78
C GLU A 64 -8.00 1.74 8.31
N ILE A 65 -9.03 1.32 9.05
CA ILE A 65 -8.98 1.21 10.52
C ILE A 65 -7.88 0.23 10.94
N ILE A 66 -7.79 -0.92 10.29
CA ILE A 66 -6.80 -1.94 10.64
C ILE A 66 -5.38 -1.51 10.24
N LEU A 67 -5.23 -0.91 9.06
CA LEU A 67 -3.94 -0.40 8.59
C LEU A 67 -3.46 0.79 9.45
N SER A 68 -4.37 1.65 9.91
CA SER A 68 -4.04 2.72 10.86
C SER A 68 -3.62 2.16 12.22
N TYR A 69 -4.17 1.02 12.63
CA TYR A 69 -3.71 0.30 13.82
C TYR A 69 -2.31 -0.27 13.62
N ALA A 70 -1.99 -0.79 12.43
CA ALA A 70 -0.63 -1.21 12.09
C ALA A 70 0.35 -0.03 12.15
N ASP A 71 -0.02 1.15 11.66
CA ASP A 71 0.81 2.36 11.74
C ASP A 71 1.08 2.77 13.19
N LEU A 72 0.08 2.66 14.06
CA LEU A 72 0.23 2.93 15.48
C LEU A 72 1.21 1.95 16.14
N LEU A 73 1.04 0.64 15.90
CA LEU A 73 1.95 -0.40 16.40
C LEU A 73 3.39 -0.18 15.93
N LEU A 74 3.56 0.19 14.65
CA LEU A 74 4.88 0.52 14.11
C LEU A 74 5.49 1.70 14.85
N SER A 75 4.72 2.79 15.07
CA SER A 75 5.19 3.97 15.80
C SER A 75 5.65 3.64 17.22
N GLU A 76 4.94 2.75 17.91
CA GLU A 76 5.31 2.32 19.26
C GLU A 76 6.57 1.46 19.25
N LYS A 77 6.65 0.46 18.38
CA LYS A 77 7.85 -0.37 18.21
C LYS A 77 9.07 0.45 17.83
N MET A 78 8.93 1.47 16.97
CA MET A 78 10.04 2.36 16.66
C MET A 78 10.51 3.14 17.88
N LYS A 79 9.61 3.66 18.70
CA LYS A 79 9.95 4.36 19.94
C LYS A 79 10.67 3.44 20.93
N GLU A 80 10.18 2.22 21.14
CA GLU A 80 10.81 1.19 21.99
C GLU A 80 12.23 0.84 21.52
N ASN A 81 12.47 0.90 20.21
CA ASN A 81 13.77 0.66 19.60
C ASN A 81 14.67 1.91 19.49
N GLY A 82 14.29 3.02 20.14
CA GLY A 82 15.07 4.27 20.16
C GLY A 82 15.08 5.02 18.82
N ILE A 83 14.12 4.76 17.94
CA ILE A 83 13.99 5.45 16.67
C ILE A 83 12.91 6.54 16.82
N HIS A 84 13.35 7.79 17.09
CA HIS A 84 12.44 8.90 17.36
C HIS A 84 12.36 9.90 16.21
N ASP A 85 13.42 10.01 15.39
CA ASP A 85 13.55 11.00 14.33
C ASP A 85 14.36 10.51 13.11
N GLY A 86 14.56 11.39 12.13
CA GLY A 86 15.40 11.10 10.95
C GLY A 86 14.76 10.14 9.94
N TYR A 87 13.46 9.92 10.04
CA TYR A 87 12.70 9.11 9.10
C TYR A 87 11.35 9.75 8.77
N LYS A 88 10.74 9.29 7.68
CA LYS A 88 9.34 9.58 7.34
C LYS A 88 8.72 8.33 6.74
N VAL A 89 7.60 7.91 7.29
CA VAL A 89 6.78 6.82 6.75
C VAL A 89 5.53 7.43 6.14
N LEU A 90 5.29 7.11 4.89
CA LEU A 90 4.07 7.46 4.18
C LEU A 90 3.35 6.17 3.80
N ARG A 91 2.05 6.13 4.02
CA ARG A 91 1.19 5.05 3.57
C ARG A 91 0.06 5.59 2.70
N TYR A 92 -0.19 4.90 1.62
CA TYR A 92 -1.38 5.09 0.80
C TYR A 92 -2.04 3.73 0.60
N ARG A 93 -3.14 3.49 1.32
CA ARG A 93 -3.78 2.17 1.44
C ARG A 93 -2.75 1.12 1.89
N ASP A 94 -2.47 0.11 1.07
CA ASP A 94 -1.53 -0.99 1.29
C ASP A 94 -0.08 -0.69 0.88
N ASP A 95 0.16 0.46 0.24
CA ASP A 95 1.50 0.88 -0.20
C ASP A 95 2.23 1.68 0.89
N TYR A 96 3.35 1.18 1.38
CA TYR A 96 4.24 1.86 2.32
C TYR A 96 5.46 2.44 1.59
N LYS A 97 5.81 3.68 1.94
CA LYS A 97 7.06 4.35 1.52
C LYS A 97 7.79 4.86 2.74
N ILE A 98 9.01 4.39 2.96
CA ILE A 98 9.85 4.76 4.08
C ILE A 98 11.02 5.57 3.55
N PHE A 99 11.20 6.79 4.07
CA PHE A 99 12.31 7.68 3.75
C PHE A 99 13.18 7.80 4.98
N CYS A 100 14.50 7.61 4.81
CA CYS A 100 15.46 7.72 5.89
C CYS A 100 16.83 8.13 5.33
N ASN A 101 17.61 8.89 6.10
CA ASN A 101 18.95 9.33 5.72
C ASN A 101 20.03 8.27 5.98
N SER A 102 19.72 7.18 6.70
CA SER A 102 20.63 6.08 7.01
C SER A 102 20.06 4.77 6.50
N LYS A 103 20.87 4.00 5.77
CA LYS A 103 20.49 2.70 5.25
C LYS A 103 20.20 1.70 6.36
N ASP A 104 21.05 1.64 7.38
CA ASP A 104 20.89 0.70 8.52
C ASP A 104 19.59 0.98 9.27
N ARG A 105 19.27 2.27 9.46
CA ARG A 105 18.01 2.67 10.09
C ARG A 105 16.81 2.33 9.21
N LEU A 106 16.91 2.52 7.89
CA LEU A 106 15.87 2.12 6.94
C LEU A 106 15.58 0.63 6.99
N GLU A 107 16.62 -0.19 7.01
CA GLU A 107 16.51 -1.65 7.12
C GLU A 107 15.84 -2.04 8.45
N LYS A 108 16.24 -1.40 9.55
CA LYS A 108 15.64 -1.64 10.87
C LYS A 108 14.15 -1.27 10.89
N ILE A 109 13.76 -0.12 10.34
CA ILE A 109 12.34 0.29 10.25
C ILE A 109 11.56 -0.68 9.36
N SER A 110 12.13 -1.11 8.24
CA SER A 110 11.50 -2.08 7.34
C SER A 110 11.27 -3.43 8.03
N TYR A 111 12.22 -3.89 8.83
CA TYR A 111 12.08 -5.11 9.64
C TYR A 111 10.95 -4.96 10.68
N LEU A 112 10.92 -3.84 11.43
CA LEU A 112 9.86 -3.57 12.39
C LEU A 112 8.48 -3.49 11.75
N LEU A 113 8.40 -2.89 10.56
CA LEU A 113 7.16 -2.87 9.77
C LEU A 113 6.72 -4.28 9.39
N GLN A 114 7.64 -5.12 8.90
CA GLN A 114 7.33 -6.50 8.58
C GLN A 114 6.79 -7.26 9.79
N GLU A 115 7.43 -7.13 10.93
CA GLU A 115 7.03 -7.78 12.19
C GLU A 115 5.62 -7.35 12.65
N VAL A 116 5.32 -6.05 12.54
CA VAL A 116 3.98 -5.52 12.84
C VAL A 116 2.94 -6.08 11.87
N LEU A 117 3.23 -6.07 10.58
CA LEU A 117 2.31 -6.58 9.58
C LEU A 117 2.04 -8.08 9.76
N GLU A 118 3.07 -8.87 10.03
CA GLU A 118 2.94 -10.31 10.30
C GLU A 118 2.10 -10.58 11.55
N SER A 119 2.21 -9.75 12.61
CA SER A 119 1.38 -9.87 13.81
C SER A 119 -0.12 -9.66 13.53
N LEU A 120 -0.45 -8.95 12.46
CA LEU A 120 -1.81 -8.71 11.97
C LEU A 120 -2.21 -9.62 10.80
N ASN A 121 -1.43 -10.69 10.54
CA ASN A 121 -1.64 -11.63 9.44
C ASN A 121 -1.45 -11.03 8.03
N PHE A 122 -0.76 -9.91 7.91
CA PHE A 122 -0.36 -9.35 6.62
C PHE A 122 1.01 -9.87 6.18
N ARG A 123 1.23 -9.91 4.87
CA ARG A 123 2.54 -10.25 4.29
C ARG A 123 3.02 -9.16 3.36
N MET A 124 4.27 -8.75 3.53
CA MET A 124 4.92 -7.83 2.58
C MET A 124 5.18 -8.52 1.25
N ASN A 125 4.96 -7.79 0.17
CA ASN A 125 5.26 -8.25 -1.17
C ASN A 125 6.74 -8.02 -1.48
N THR A 126 7.56 -9.05 -1.31
CA THR A 126 9.01 -8.99 -1.52
C THR A 126 9.40 -8.65 -2.96
N SER A 127 8.60 -9.07 -3.95
CA SER A 127 8.86 -8.77 -5.36
C SER A 127 8.62 -7.30 -5.74
N LYS A 128 7.86 -6.57 -4.93
CA LYS A 128 7.56 -5.13 -5.12
C LYS A 128 8.28 -4.25 -4.10
N THR A 129 9.00 -4.84 -3.15
CA THR A 129 9.78 -4.10 -2.17
C THR A 129 11.15 -3.80 -2.76
N ALA A 130 11.50 -2.51 -2.86
CA ALA A 130 12.78 -2.05 -3.37
C ALA A 130 13.37 -0.98 -2.47
N ILE A 131 14.70 -0.98 -2.33
CA ILE A 131 15.47 0.07 -1.67
C ILE A 131 16.13 0.90 -2.77
N SER A 132 16.00 2.20 -2.69
CA SER A 132 16.50 3.14 -3.69
C SER A 132 17.18 4.34 -3.04
N ASN A 133 18.21 4.86 -3.72
CA ASN A 133 18.88 6.10 -3.37
C ASN A 133 18.36 7.29 -4.20
N SER A 134 17.55 7.05 -5.23
CA SER A 134 17.00 8.07 -6.12
C SER A 134 15.50 8.23 -5.94
N ILE A 135 15.10 9.19 -5.10
CA ILE A 135 13.69 9.37 -4.73
C ILE A 135 12.81 9.73 -5.94
N ILE A 136 13.33 10.53 -6.88
CA ILE A 136 12.52 11.04 -8.00
C ILE A 136 12.33 9.97 -9.07
N THR A 137 13.42 9.41 -9.58
CA THR A 137 13.36 8.44 -10.69
C THR A 137 12.71 7.11 -10.27
N ASP A 138 13.02 6.62 -9.09
CA ASP A 138 12.57 5.31 -8.64
C ASP A 138 11.16 5.34 -8.01
N SER A 139 10.62 6.55 -7.75
CA SER A 139 9.20 6.71 -7.39
C SER A 139 8.26 6.65 -8.59
N ILE A 140 8.81 6.79 -9.81
CA ILE A 140 8.04 6.74 -11.06
C ILE A 140 8.15 5.32 -11.62
N LYS A 141 7.01 4.72 -12.00
CA LYS A 141 7.01 3.41 -12.65
C LYS A 141 7.90 3.43 -13.91
N PRO A 142 8.68 2.39 -14.19
CA PRO A 142 9.63 2.37 -15.32
C PRO A 142 8.96 2.64 -16.68
N ASP A 143 7.74 2.14 -16.89
CA ASP A 143 6.96 2.39 -18.09
C ASP A 143 6.58 3.87 -18.22
N LYS A 144 6.17 4.50 -17.13
CA LYS A 144 5.82 5.93 -17.10
C LYS A 144 7.06 6.81 -17.29
N LEU A 145 8.18 6.46 -16.67
CA LEU A 145 9.44 7.18 -16.85
C LEU A 145 9.88 7.12 -18.31
N TYR A 146 9.93 5.92 -18.90
CA TYR A 146 10.27 5.74 -20.30
C TYR A 146 9.34 6.50 -21.25
N TYR A 147 8.02 6.52 -20.93
CA TYR A 147 7.04 7.27 -21.70
C TYR A 147 7.31 8.78 -21.67
N ILE A 148 7.62 9.34 -20.50
CA ILE A 148 7.91 10.78 -20.34
C ILE A 148 9.18 11.16 -21.11
N GLU A 149 10.23 10.35 -21.01
CA GLU A 149 11.54 10.62 -21.62
C GLU A 149 11.54 10.48 -23.13
N ASN A 150 10.77 9.54 -23.68
CA ASN A 150 10.89 9.14 -25.08
C ASN A 150 9.68 9.52 -25.95
N LYS A 151 8.59 10.03 -25.36
CA LYS A 151 7.41 10.42 -26.13
C LYS A 151 7.74 11.58 -27.07
N PRO A 152 7.58 11.43 -28.40
CA PRO A 152 7.82 12.51 -29.35
C PRO A 152 6.87 13.69 -29.11
N ILE A 153 7.39 14.89 -29.09
CA ILE A 153 6.60 16.12 -29.02
C ILE A 153 6.05 16.40 -30.41
N ILE A 154 4.74 16.26 -30.58
CA ILE A 154 4.07 16.59 -31.83
C ILE A 154 3.60 18.04 -31.75
N ASN A 155 4.26 18.94 -32.49
CA ASN A 155 3.82 20.32 -32.61
C ASN A 155 2.64 20.40 -33.60
N LYS A 156 1.50 20.93 -33.17
CA LYS A 156 0.29 21.08 -34.00
C LYS A 156 0.50 21.89 -35.30
N LYS A 157 1.56 22.72 -35.34
CA LYS A 157 1.88 23.55 -36.55
C LYS A 157 2.66 22.78 -37.64
N TRP A 158 3.19 21.59 -37.35
CA TRP A 158 4.00 20.81 -38.27
C TRP A 158 3.50 19.37 -38.27
N CYS A 159 2.39 19.09 -38.94
CA CYS A 159 2.06 17.72 -39.36
C CYS A 159 3.04 17.27 -40.45
N VAL A 160 4.31 17.20 -40.12
CA VAL A 160 5.33 16.59 -40.98
C VAL A 160 5.22 15.09 -40.81
N PHE A 161 5.20 14.37 -41.92
CA PHE A 161 5.10 12.92 -42.00
C PHE A 161 6.06 12.20 -41.04
N ASP A 162 7.28 12.74 -40.83
CA ASP A 162 8.28 12.27 -39.89
C ASP A 162 7.81 12.26 -38.43
N GLY A 163 7.04 13.25 -38.00
CA GLY A 163 6.50 13.30 -36.62
C GLY A 163 5.49 12.20 -36.37
N PHE A 164 4.64 11.89 -37.34
CA PHE A 164 3.66 10.82 -37.27
C PHE A 164 4.35 9.44 -37.27
N GLN A 165 5.33 9.23 -38.15
CA GLN A 165 6.09 7.99 -38.20
C GLN A 165 6.86 7.73 -36.89
N LYS A 166 7.53 8.75 -36.34
CA LYS A 166 8.19 8.66 -35.03
C LYS A 166 7.22 8.30 -33.92
N HIS A 167 6.03 8.85 -33.93
CA HIS A 167 5.00 8.55 -32.94
C HIS A 167 4.51 7.10 -33.04
N LEU A 168 4.25 6.61 -34.27
CA LEU A 168 3.88 5.22 -34.49
C LEU A 168 4.98 4.24 -34.07
N LEU A 169 6.24 4.54 -34.41
CA LEU A 169 7.38 3.75 -33.96
C LEU A 169 7.53 3.75 -32.45
N PHE A 170 7.34 4.92 -31.83
CA PHE A 170 7.34 5.01 -30.36
C PHE A 170 6.28 4.11 -29.75
N ILE A 171 5.02 4.16 -30.22
CA ILE A 171 3.92 3.32 -29.73
C ILE A 171 4.28 1.84 -29.88
N LEU A 172 4.80 1.45 -31.05
CA LEU A 172 5.19 0.06 -31.31
C LEU A 172 6.31 -0.41 -30.39
N MET A 173 7.35 0.38 -30.22
CA MET A 173 8.50 0.04 -29.35
C MET A 173 8.07 0.01 -27.87
N PHE A 174 7.24 0.98 -27.46
CA PHE A 174 6.73 1.04 -26.12
C PHE A 174 5.85 -0.16 -25.77
N SER A 175 4.90 -0.53 -26.66
CA SER A 175 4.04 -1.70 -26.46
C SER A 175 4.81 -3.02 -26.35
N ARG A 176 5.90 -3.16 -27.12
CA ARG A 176 6.78 -4.34 -27.04
C ARG A 176 7.56 -4.39 -25.73
N LYS A 177 8.02 -3.23 -25.24
CA LYS A 177 8.82 -3.14 -24.00
C LYS A 177 7.96 -3.24 -22.75
N PHE A 178 6.74 -2.70 -22.79
CA PHE A 178 5.80 -2.63 -21.66
C PHE A 178 4.39 -3.09 -22.06
N PRO A 179 4.19 -4.39 -22.33
CA PRO A 179 2.92 -4.90 -22.89
C PRO A 179 1.71 -4.68 -21.98
N ASN A 180 1.92 -4.54 -20.66
CA ASN A 180 0.86 -4.35 -19.68
C ASN A 180 0.75 -2.90 -19.16
N SER A 181 1.39 -1.94 -19.84
CA SER A 181 1.34 -0.54 -19.42
C SER A 181 0.00 0.10 -19.75
N GLY A 182 -0.56 0.84 -18.77
CA GLY A 182 -1.76 1.64 -18.98
C GLY A 182 -1.51 2.97 -19.71
N GLN A 183 -0.25 3.30 -20.10
CA GLN A 183 0.09 4.58 -20.73
C GLN A 183 -0.39 4.70 -22.20
N LEU A 184 -0.67 3.57 -22.84
CA LEU A 184 -1.20 3.50 -24.21
C LEU A 184 -2.71 3.27 -24.27
N LYS A 185 -3.42 3.33 -23.16
CA LYS A 185 -4.89 3.30 -23.17
C LYS A 185 -5.39 4.62 -23.74
N VAL A 186 -6.01 4.53 -24.90
CA VAL A 186 -6.77 5.61 -25.55
C VAL A 186 -8.11 5.73 -24.85
#